data_f82edc449415f45e4c2d2fb837db21e3
#
_entry.id   f82edc449415f45e4c2d2fb837db21e3
#
_cell.length_a   1.000
_cell.length_b   1.000
_cell.length_c   1.000
_cell.angle_alpha   90.00
_cell.angle_beta   90.00
_cell.angle_gamma   90.00
#
_symmetry.space_group_name_H-M   'P 1'
#
loop_
_entity.id
_entity.type
_entity.pdbx_description
1 polymer ?
#
loop_
_entity_poly.entity_id
_entity_poly.type
_entity_poly.pdbx_seq_one_letter_code
_entity_poly.pdbx_strand_id
1 'polypeptide(L)'
;MARVNPPYQGFEQGPIRPPSEAKSLLIRITRNCPWNRCTFCMIYKHDKFSIRPVDDVKKDIDQIHRHLQKIVEISDETGAIYRRDISRIAGEIDPSEAESFNAALNWFVCGMKSIFLQDANSLVIKPDYLVEILTHLKKCF
;
A
#
# COMPACT_ATOMS: atom_id res chain seq x y z
N MET A 1 3.47 18.40 -24.61
CA MET A 1 4.56 17.74 -23.88
C MET A 1 4.00 16.61 -23.04
N ALA A 2 4.42 15.39 -23.30
CA ALA A 2 4.09 14.27 -22.43
C ALA A 2 4.67 14.55 -21.03
N ARG A 3 3.83 14.51 -19.99
CA ARG A 3 4.30 14.59 -18.61
C ARG A 3 5.11 13.34 -18.33
N VAL A 4 6.42 13.48 -18.29
CA VAL A 4 7.29 12.39 -17.83
C VAL A 4 6.95 12.17 -16.34
N ASN A 5 6.34 11.04 -16.04
CA ASN A 5 6.12 10.66 -14.65
C ASN A 5 7.48 10.51 -13.96
N PRO A 6 7.62 10.98 -12.72
CA PRO A 6 8.85 10.73 -11.98
C PRO A 6 9.09 9.21 -11.86
N PRO A 7 10.34 8.77 -11.76
CA PRO A 7 10.64 7.35 -11.59
C PRO A 7 9.97 6.81 -10.32
N TYR A 8 9.64 5.53 -10.33
CA TYR A 8 9.11 4.84 -9.15
C TYR A 8 10.05 4.98 -7.96
N GLN A 9 9.54 5.48 -6.85
CA GLN A 9 10.31 5.79 -5.65
C GLN A 9 10.13 4.75 -4.53
N GLY A 10 9.46 3.65 -4.81
CA GLY A 10 9.16 2.62 -3.84
C GLY A 10 7.70 2.64 -3.35
N PHE A 11 7.40 1.73 -2.44
CA PHE A 11 6.11 1.62 -1.79
C PHE A 11 5.80 2.86 -0.96
N GLU A 12 4.57 3.33 -1.02
CA GLU A 12 4.14 4.46 -0.21
C GLU A 12 2.74 4.26 0.36
N GLN A 13 2.55 4.74 1.58
CA GLN A 13 1.25 4.85 2.23
C GLN A 13 0.89 6.32 2.49
N GLY A 14 -0.41 6.61 2.50
CA GLY A 14 -0.90 7.94 2.84
C GLY A 14 -0.86 8.20 4.35
N PRO A 15 -0.96 9.47 4.77
CA PRO A 15 -0.80 9.87 6.18
C PRO A 15 -2.01 9.50 7.05
N ILE A 16 -3.16 9.18 6.46
CA ILE A 16 -4.38 8.87 7.21
C ILE A 16 -4.72 7.39 7.09
N ARG A 17 -4.83 6.74 8.27
CA ARG A 17 -5.46 5.43 8.42
C ARG A 17 -6.73 5.62 9.24
N PRO A 18 -7.93 5.46 8.66
CA PRO A 18 -9.17 5.52 9.43
C PRO A 18 -9.19 4.42 10.52
N PRO A 19 -9.77 4.67 11.71
CA PRO A 19 -9.86 3.66 12.77
C PRO A 19 -10.54 2.36 12.32
N SER A 20 -11.54 2.46 11.44
CA SER A 20 -12.21 1.29 10.83
C SER A 20 -11.27 0.43 9.97
N GLU A 21 -10.19 1.01 9.47
CA GLU A 21 -9.22 0.38 8.58
C GLU A 21 -7.89 0.03 9.28
N ALA A 22 -7.90 -0.03 10.61
CA ALA A 22 -6.70 -0.31 11.40
C ALA A 22 -6.02 -1.64 11.03
N LYS A 23 -6.79 -2.62 10.56
CA LYS A 23 -6.33 -3.96 10.18
C LYS A 23 -6.23 -4.17 8.66
N SER A 24 -6.58 -3.17 7.86
CA SER A 24 -6.55 -3.25 6.39
C SER A 24 -5.16 -3.00 5.84
N LEU A 25 -4.86 -3.63 4.71
CA LEU A 25 -3.74 -3.22 3.89
C LEU A 25 -4.07 -1.88 3.21
N LEU A 26 -3.18 -0.91 3.30
CA LEU A 26 -3.35 0.38 2.65
C LEU A 26 -2.60 0.40 1.31
N ILE A 27 -3.31 0.65 0.22
CA ILE A 27 -2.75 0.84 -1.11
C ILE A 27 -3.03 2.28 -1.56
N ARG A 28 -1.98 3.05 -1.74
CA ARG A 28 -2.10 4.47 -2.13
C ARG A 28 -2.27 4.61 -3.63
N ILE A 29 -3.43 5.09 -4.07
CA ILE A 29 -3.76 5.32 -5.49
C ILE A 29 -3.58 6.79 -5.87
N THR A 30 -4.00 7.69 -4.99
CA THR A 30 -3.84 9.13 -5.16
C THR A 30 -2.99 9.68 -4.02
N ARG A 31 -2.35 10.81 -4.25
CA ARG A 31 -1.61 11.54 -3.22
C ARG A 31 -2.38 12.78 -2.85
N ASN A 32 -2.58 12.97 -1.54
CA ASN A 32 -3.16 14.16 -0.96
C ASN A 32 -4.65 14.37 -1.34
N CYS A 33 -5.16 15.56 -1.14
CA CYS A 33 -6.58 15.87 -1.31
C CYS A 33 -6.82 16.76 -2.54
N PRO A 34 -7.69 16.34 -3.48
CA PRO A 34 -8.00 17.17 -4.65
C PRO A 34 -8.77 18.45 -4.30
N TRP A 35 -9.50 18.45 -3.18
CA TRP A 35 -10.25 19.61 -2.73
C TRP A 35 -9.39 20.63 -1.99
N ASN A 36 -8.66 20.19 -0.99
CA ASN A 36 -7.66 20.93 -0.20
C ASN A 36 -8.08 22.35 0.26
N ARG A 37 -9.37 22.57 0.53
CA ARG A 37 -9.95 23.87 0.94
C ARG A 37 -10.53 23.87 2.34
N CYS A 38 -10.54 22.72 3.03
CA CYS A 38 -11.07 22.64 4.38
C CYS A 38 -10.25 23.49 5.35
N THR A 39 -10.91 24.36 6.08
CA THR A 39 -10.24 25.30 7.02
C THR A 39 -9.61 24.60 8.22
N PHE A 40 -10.12 23.42 8.58
CA PHE A 40 -9.68 22.61 9.72
C PHE A 40 -8.68 21.49 9.34
N CYS A 41 -8.39 21.31 8.05
CA CYS A 41 -7.50 20.24 7.62
C CYS A 41 -6.04 20.59 7.90
N MET A 42 -5.40 19.80 8.77
CA MET A 42 -3.98 19.93 9.11
C MET A 42 -3.08 18.97 8.30
N ILE A 43 -3.66 17.98 7.58
CA ILE A 43 -2.92 16.85 7.02
C ILE A 43 -2.50 17.11 5.59
N TYR A 44 -3.44 17.50 4.73
CA TYR A 44 -3.18 17.70 3.30
C TYR A 44 -3.01 19.16 2.89
N LYS A 45 -3.18 20.09 3.83
CA LYS A 45 -3.10 21.50 3.54
C LYS A 45 -1.69 21.85 3.08
N HIS A 46 -1.61 22.58 1.96
CA HIS A 46 -0.36 22.93 1.28
C HIS A 46 0.29 21.82 0.46
N ASP A 47 -0.19 20.57 0.54
CA ASP A 47 0.33 19.48 -0.28
C ASP A 47 -0.39 19.41 -1.64
N LYS A 48 0.39 19.15 -2.68
CA LYS A 48 -0.14 19.07 -4.03
C LYS A 48 -0.83 17.73 -4.28
N PHE A 49 -2.06 17.77 -4.77
CA PHE A 49 -2.75 16.57 -5.23
C PHE A 49 -2.08 15.99 -6.49
N SER A 50 -1.97 14.67 -6.54
CA SER A 50 -1.58 13.95 -7.74
C SER A 50 -2.20 12.56 -7.80
N ILE A 51 -2.32 12.02 -9.01
CA ILE A 51 -2.74 10.64 -9.26
C ILE A 51 -1.46 9.83 -9.49
N ARG A 52 -1.32 8.71 -8.81
CA ARG A 52 -0.18 7.80 -9.01
C ARG A 52 -0.33 7.06 -10.35
N PRO A 53 0.76 6.85 -11.08
CA PRO A 53 0.74 5.97 -12.25
C PRO A 53 0.24 4.58 -11.86
N VAL A 54 -0.61 3.98 -12.70
CA VAL A 54 -1.16 2.62 -12.47
C VAL A 54 -0.04 1.59 -12.31
N ASP A 55 1.01 1.70 -13.12
CA ASP A 55 2.16 0.79 -13.05
C ASP A 55 2.91 0.89 -11.72
N ASP A 56 2.98 2.08 -11.12
CA ASP A 56 3.60 2.26 -9.80
C ASP A 56 2.76 1.62 -8.69
N VAL A 57 1.43 1.76 -8.78
CA VAL A 57 0.51 1.09 -7.85
C VAL A 57 0.61 -0.43 -7.97
N LYS A 58 0.74 -0.96 -9.19
CA LYS A 58 0.96 -2.39 -9.43
C LYS A 58 2.27 -2.87 -8.83
N LYS A 59 3.35 -2.09 -8.93
CA LYS A 59 4.64 -2.43 -8.31
C LYS A 59 4.52 -2.51 -6.78
N ASP A 60 3.75 -1.61 -6.16
CA ASP A 60 3.47 -1.69 -4.73
C ASP A 60 2.75 -3.00 -4.37
N ILE A 61 1.74 -3.37 -5.14
CA ILE A 61 0.98 -4.61 -4.96
C ILE A 61 1.90 -5.83 -5.11
N ASP A 62 2.73 -5.86 -6.15
CA ASP A 62 3.68 -6.95 -6.39
C ASP A 62 4.72 -7.06 -5.26
N GLN A 63 5.15 -5.94 -4.71
CA GLN A 63 6.08 -5.90 -3.60
C GLN A 63 5.46 -6.49 -2.33
N ILE A 64 4.23 -6.10 -2.00
CA ILE A 64 3.45 -6.68 -0.89
C ILE A 64 3.25 -8.18 -1.11
N HIS A 65 2.88 -8.60 -2.33
CA HIS A 65 2.68 -10.01 -2.65
C HIS A 65 3.95 -10.85 -2.43
N ARG A 66 5.11 -10.37 -2.89
CA ARG A 66 6.40 -11.04 -2.66
C ARG A 66 6.71 -11.18 -1.17
N HIS A 67 6.47 -10.13 -0.38
CA HIS A 67 6.70 -10.20 1.06
C HIS A 67 5.74 -11.16 1.75
N LEU A 68 4.46 -11.18 1.34
CA LEU A 68 3.49 -12.15 1.87
C LEU A 68 3.88 -13.59 1.58
N GLN A 69 4.39 -13.89 0.39
CA GLN A 69 4.88 -15.24 0.06
C GLN A 69 5.99 -15.67 1.03
N LYS A 70 6.98 -14.80 1.28
CA LYS A 70 8.05 -15.08 2.26
C LYS A 70 7.51 -15.26 3.68
N ILE A 71 6.52 -14.47 4.08
CA ILE A 71 5.88 -14.54 5.39
C ILE A 71 5.13 -15.87 5.55
N VAL A 72 4.38 -16.27 4.52
CA VAL A 72 3.66 -17.56 4.52
C VAL A 72 4.62 -18.74 4.62
N GLU A 73 5.76 -18.72 3.92
CA GLU A 73 6.77 -19.76 3.96
C GLU A 73 7.36 -20.02 5.36
N ILE A 74 7.39 -18.98 6.21
CA ILE A 74 7.90 -19.10 7.59
C ILE A 74 6.80 -19.27 8.64
N SER A 75 5.53 -19.16 8.24
CA SER A 75 4.40 -19.43 9.13
C SER A 75 4.21 -20.94 9.30
N ASP A 76 3.77 -21.35 10.49
CA ASP A 76 3.38 -22.73 10.74
C ASP A 76 1.97 -23.04 10.17
N GLU A 77 1.53 -24.28 10.33
CA GLU A 77 0.20 -24.75 9.87
C GLU A 77 -0.96 -23.98 10.50
N THR A 78 -0.74 -23.31 11.62
CA THR A 78 -1.76 -22.47 12.30
C THR A 78 -1.70 -21.00 11.86
N GLY A 79 -0.74 -20.63 11.00
CA GLY A 79 -0.48 -19.25 10.59
C GLY A 79 0.30 -18.44 11.63
N ALA A 80 0.87 -19.09 12.64
CA ALA A 80 1.72 -18.40 13.60
C ALA A 80 3.13 -18.20 13.05
N ILE A 81 3.77 -17.09 13.43
CA ILE A 81 5.13 -16.75 13.01
C ILE A 81 5.98 -16.52 14.25
N TYR A 82 7.15 -17.12 14.29
CA TYR A 82 8.10 -16.92 15.38
C TYR A 82 8.92 -15.65 15.17
N ARG A 83 9.13 -14.91 16.25
CA ARG A 83 9.88 -13.65 16.24
C ARG A 83 11.27 -13.76 15.64
N ARG A 84 11.96 -14.88 15.88
CA ARG A 84 13.30 -15.12 15.31
C ARG A 84 13.28 -15.20 13.79
N ASP A 85 12.24 -15.80 13.20
CA ASP A 85 12.12 -15.96 11.75
C ASP A 85 11.74 -14.63 11.07
N ILE A 86 10.90 -13.83 11.73
CA ILE A 86 10.62 -12.45 11.30
C ILE A 86 11.92 -11.63 11.29
N SER A 87 12.71 -11.69 12.36
CA SER A 87 13.98 -10.93 12.45
C SER A 87 14.99 -11.38 11.40
N ARG A 88 15.04 -12.67 11.09
CA ARG A 88 15.91 -13.19 10.03
C ARG A 88 15.51 -12.64 8.66
N ILE A 89 14.25 -12.75 8.27
CA ILE A 89 13.77 -12.25 6.98
C ILE A 89 13.90 -10.73 6.91
N ALA A 90 13.56 -10.00 7.96
CA ALA A 90 13.73 -8.55 8.00
C ALA A 90 15.18 -8.12 7.76
N GLY A 91 16.15 -8.90 8.22
CA GLY A 91 17.57 -8.68 7.96
C GLY A 91 18.00 -8.96 6.51
N GLU A 92 17.24 -9.78 5.77
CA GLU A 92 17.50 -10.13 4.37
C GLU A 92 16.82 -9.17 3.36
N ILE A 93 15.91 -8.31 3.85
CA ILE A 93 15.14 -7.38 3.01
C ILE A 93 15.93 -6.10 2.82
N ASP A 94 15.90 -5.58 1.59
CA ASP A 94 16.47 -4.26 1.30
C ASP A 94 15.82 -3.19 2.20
N PRO A 95 16.61 -2.33 2.84
CA PRO A 95 16.08 -1.26 3.69
C PRO A 95 15.03 -0.37 3.00
N SER A 96 15.11 -0.20 1.68
CA SER A 96 14.12 0.54 0.89
C SER A 96 12.75 -0.16 0.82
N GLU A 97 12.69 -1.45 1.09
CA GLU A 97 11.46 -2.26 1.11
C GLU A 97 10.92 -2.52 2.54
N ALA A 98 11.53 -1.94 3.57
CA ALA A 98 11.14 -2.18 4.96
C ALA A 98 9.69 -1.77 5.24
N GLU A 99 9.22 -0.67 4.65
CA GLU A 99 7.85 -0.20 4.83
C GLU A 99 6.82 -1.18 4.23
N SER A 100 7.06 -1.67 3.02
CA SER A 100 6.19 -2.65 2.36
C SER A 100 6.21 -4.01 3.08
N PHE A 101 7.35 -4.42 3.61
CA PHE A 101 7.43 -5.63 4.42
C PHE A 101 6.62 -5.52 5.70
N ASN A 102 6.75 -4.40 6.43
CA ASN A 102 5.99 -4.15 7.64
C ASN A 102 4.47 -4.09 7.36
N ALA A 103 4.08 -3.48 6.24
CA ALA A 103 2.68 -3.44 5.81
C ALA A 103 2.14 -4.85 5.51
N ALA A 104 2.89 -5.69 4.81
CA ALA A 104 2.54 -7.07 4.52
C ALA A 104 2.43 -7.91 5.80
N LEU A 105 3.41 -7.80 6.69
CA LEU A 105 3.45 -8.53 7.96
C LEU A 105 2.26 -8.16 8.85
N ASN A 106 1.99 -6.86 9.01
CA ASN A 106 0.85 -6.39 9.80
C ASN A 106 -0.48 -6.89 9.22
N TRP A 107 -0.64 -6.84 7.91
CA TRP A 107 -1.85 -7.33 7.25
C TRP A 107 -2.01 -8.84 7.42
N PHE A 108 -0.94 -9.62 7.28
CA PHE A 108 -0.93 -11.07 7.53
C PHE A 108 -1.38 -11.40 8.96
N VAL A 109 -0.76 -10.78 9.97
CA VAL A 109 -1.11 -10.97 11.38
C VAL A 109 -2.56 -10.58 11.67
N CYS A 110 -3.09 -9.58 10.98
CA CYS A 110 -4.49 -9.15 11.09
C CYS A 110 -5.49 -10.03 10.31
N GLY A 111 -5.02 -11.09 9.64
CA GLY A 111 -5.86 -12.07 8.96
C GLY A 111 -6.26 -11.71 7.53
N MET A 112 -5.61 -10.74 6.90
CA MET A 112 -5.73 -10.36 5.48
C MET A 112 -7.18 -10.16 4.98
N LYS A 113 -8.03 -9.51 5.77
CA LYS A 113 -9.48 -9.45 5.50
C LYS A 113 -9.89 -8.35 4.53
N SER A 114 -9.15 -7.25 4.48
CA SER A 114 -9.56 -6.06 3.72
C SER A 114 -8.37 -5.26 3.21
N ILE A 115 -8.60 -4.56 2.12
CA ILE A 115 -7.66 -3.61 1.52
C ILE A 115 -8.37 -2.26 1.40
N PHE A 116 -7.73 -1.21 1.87
CA PHE A 116 -8.23 0.15 1.80
C PHE A 116 -7.43 0.97 0.78
N LEU A 117 -8.13 1.54 -0.18
CA LEU A 117 -7.52 2.35 -1.24
C LEU A 117 -7.39 3.80 -0.76
N GLN A 118 -6.16 4.30 -0.68
CA GLN A 118 -5.84 5.66 -0.28
C GLN A 118 -5.54 6.54 -1.51
N ASP A 119 -5.64 7.84 -1.47
CA ASP A 119 -5.68 8.76 -0.35
C ASP A 119 -7.09 9.31 -0.08
N ALA A 120 -7.24 10.62 0.03
CA ALA A 120 -8.49 11.29 0.40
C ALA A 120 -9.68 10.99 -0.53
N ASN A 121 -9.44 10.76 -1.82
CA ASN A 121 -10.48 10.36 -2.78
C ASN A 121 -9.89 9.47 -3.88
N SER A 122 -9.97 8.17 -3.69
CA SER A 122 -9.48 7.18 -4.68
C SER A 122 -10.39 7.05 -5.90
N LEU A 123 -11.65 7.49 -5.82
CA LEU A 123 -12.61 7.38 -6.93
C LEU A 123 -12.48 8.52 -7.96
N VAL A 124 -11.58 9.46 -7.77
CA VAL A 124 -11.33 10.56 -8.71
C VAL A 124 -10.55 10.11 -9.94
N ILE A 125 -9.94 8.92 -9.91
CA ILE A 125 -9.20 8.37 -11.03
C ILE A 125 -10.14 7.87 -12.14
N LYS A 126 -9.62 7.71 -13.35
CA LYS A 126 -10.40 7.13 -14.46
C LYS A 126 -10.87 5.72 -14.11
N PRO A 127 -12.14 5.36 -14.41
CA PRO A 127 -12.69 4.03 -14.10
C PRO A 127 -11.83 2.88 -14.64
N ASP A 128 -11.28 3.00 -15.85
CA ASP A 128 -10.43 1.98 -16.45
C ASP A 128 -9.17 1.71 -15.62
N TYR A 129 -8.56 2.76 -15.06
CA TYR A 129 -7.39 2.65 -14.19
C TYR A 129 -7.74 1.96 -12.86
N LEU A 130 -8.91 2.29 -12.31
CA LEU A 130 -9.39 1.62 -11.10
C LEU A 130 -9.65 0.13 -11.36
N VAL A 131 -10.30 -0.21 -12.47
CA VAL A 131 -10.56 -1.60 -12.87
C VAL A 131 -9.25 -2.36 -13.03
N GLU A 132 -8.25 -1.75 -13.66
CA GLU A 132 -6.93 -2.36 -13.86
C GLU A 132 -6.23 -2.65 -12.53
N ILE A 133 -6.25 -1.71 -11.59
CA ILE A 133 -5.68 -1.89 -10.24
C ILE A 133 -6.43 -2.99 -9.46
N LEU A 134 -7.76 -2.96 -9.47
CA LEU A 134 -8.58 -3.95 -8.77
C LEU A 134 -8.41 -5.36 -9.36
N THR A 135 -8.28 -5.47 -10.67
CA THR A 135 -8.00 -6.74 -11.35
C THR A 135 -6.63 -7.29 -10.93
N HIS A 136 -5.62 -6.42 -10.84
CA HIS A 136 -4.29 -6.82 -10.39
C HIS A 136 -4.29 -7.26 -8.90
N LEU A 137 -4.99 -6.52 -8.03
CA LEU A 137 -5.19 -6.92 -6.63
C LEU A 137 -5.83 -8.30 -6.53
N LYS A 138 -6.93 -8.53 -7.26
CA LYS A 138 -7.62 -9.82 -7.26
C LYS A 138 -6.76 -10.98 -7.77
N LYS A 139 -5.79 -10.70 -8.65
CA LYS A 139 -4.85 -11.70 -9.17
C LYS A 139 -3.79 -12.07 -8.13
N CYS A 140 -3.38 -11.12 -7.30
CA CYS A 140 -2.31 -11.32 -6.32
C CYS A 140 -2.81 -11.86 -4.98
N PHE A 141 -4.01 -11.50 -4.57
CA PHE A 141 -4.61 -11.83 -3.27
C PHE A 141 -5.97 -12.51 -3.42
#